data_426ebc49dd327b5b4983e3c8d9e51bad
#
_entry.id   426ebc49dd327b5b4983e3c8d9e51bad
#
_cell.length_a   1.000
_cell.length_b   1.000
_cell.length_c   1.000
_cell.angle_alpha   90.00
_cell.angle_beta   90.00
_cell.angle_gamma   90.00
#
_symmetry.space_group_name_H-M   'P 1'
#
loop_
_entity.id
_entity.type
_entity.pdbx_description
1 polymer ?
#
loop_
_entity_poly.entity_id
_entity_poly.type
_entity_poly.pdbx_seq_one_letter_code
_entity_poly.pdbx_strand_id
1 'polypeptide(L)'
;MAARRLMDALNNHGVKAKMLVRDKQSDSLTVVGLKGQWRQQWAFLWERFVIFLHLHFNKKRLFEIDIANAGTDITRLPEFREADIIHLHWINQGMLSLNGIRKILGSGKPVVWTMHDMWPATAICHLTLGCNQFKTACHHCKNLPGGGSSNDLAARIWRRKQNILQDHGITFVACSRWLEAEARQSALLHGQKTACVPNPIDTRIYKTGQKAASRQRLGLPNDCRLILFVSQRVTNRYKGMDYLTEACKQLAEQHPDMRENTAIAILGGHAEDVAGELPFKTFPLGYVSDEQRIADIYNAVDLFVLPSLSENLPNTIMEAMACGVPCVGFKVGGIPEEIDHQKNGYVARYRDAADLAEGIHWVLFEADYEALSRQAVMKVARCYSQQSVALEYTELYNEALALKHYKL
;
A
#
# COMPACT_ATOMS: atom_id res chain seq x y z
N MET A 1 -2.21 5.52 -6.60
CA MET A 1 -1.45 6.61 -5.93
C MET A 1 0.05 6.32 -5.92
N ALA A 2 0.57 5.27 -5.29
CA ALA A 2 2.03 5.00 -5.21
C ALA A 2 2.76 5.00 -6.57
N ALA A 3 2.25 4.27 -7.58
CA ALA A 3 2.85 4.25 -8.91
C ALA A 3 2.88 5.63 -9.59
N ARG A 4 1.86 6.49 -9.36
CA ARG A 4 1.86 7.87 -9.87
C ARG A 4 2.94 8.70 -9.18
N ARG A 5 3.05 8.61 -7.85
CA ARG A 5 4.11 9.31 -7.09
C ARG A 5 5.51 8.91 -7.56
N LEU A 6 5.70 7.61 -7.88
CA LEU A 6 6.96 7.15 -8.45
C LEU A 6 7.20 7.72 -9.85
N MET A 7 6.20 7.70 -10.73
CA MET A 7 6.33 8.31 -12.06
C MET A 7 6.70 9.80 -11.95
N ASP A 8 6.05 10.54 -11.06
CA ASP A 8 6.32 11.97 -10.84
C ASP A 8 7.74 12.14 -10.25
N ALA A 9 8.16 11.29 -9.32
CA ALA A 9 9.52 11.29 -8.77
C ALA A 9 10.58 11.08 -9.87
N LEU A 10 10.38 10.08 -10.72
CA LEU A 10 11.28 9.78 -11.84
C LEU A 10 11.37 10.94 -12.83
N ASN A 11 10.23 11.51 -13.22
CA ASN A 11 10.20 12.66 -14.14
C ASN A 11 10.89 13.89 -13.53
N ASN A 12 10.74 14.13 -12.22
CA ASN A 12 11.41 15.23 -11.52
C ASN A 12 12.94 15.05 -11.41
N HIS A 13 13.43 13.81 -11.60
CA HIS A 13 14.85 13.46 -11.45
C HIS A 13 15.48 12.91 -12.74
N GLY A 14 14.98 13.35 -13.90
CA GLY A 14 15.62 13.13 -15.20
C GLY A 14 15.29 11.83 -15.92
N VAL A 15 14.43 10.97 -15.36
CA VAL A 15 13.96 9.74 -16.02
C VAL A 15 12.63 10.02 -16.70
N LYS A 16 12.56 9.94 -18.03
CA LYS A 16 11.31 10.14 -18.78
C LYS A 16 10.36 8.95 -18.56
N ALA A 17 9.34 9.13 -17.71
CA ALA A 17 8.36 8.11 -17.37
C ALA A 17 6.95 8.50 -17.85
N LYS A 18 6.23 7.54 -18.43
CA LYS A 18 4.80 7.62 -18.75
C LYS A 18 4.06 6.48 -18.04
N MET A 19 2.87 6.74 -17.53
CA MET A 19 2.02 5.73 -16.89
C MET A 19 0.89 5.32 -17.79
N LEU A 20 0.79 4.03 -18.10
CA LEU A 20 -0.37 3.45 -18.78
C LEU A 20 -1.34 2.91 -17.73
N VAL A 21 -2.59 3.36 -17.77
CA VAL A 21 -3.63 2.98 -16.80
C VAL A 21 -4.87 2.44 -17.49
N ARG A 22 -5.59 1.54 -16.81
CA ARG A 22 -6.88 1.07 -17.28
C ARG A 22 -7.90 2.22 -17.29
N ASP A 23 -8.08 2.86 -16.15
CA ASP A 23 -9.07 3.91 -15.92
C ASP A 23 -8.35 5.25 -15.66
N LYS A 24 -8.27 6.10 -16.66
CA LYS A 24 -7.63 7.42 -16.51
C LYS A 24 -8.61 8.37 -15.81
N GLN A 25 -8.18 8.92 -14.66
CA GLN A 25 -8.95 9.87 -13.85
C GLN A 25 -8.23 11.23 -13.71
N SER A 26 -7.18 11.48 -14.48
CA SER A 26 -6.41 12.73 -14.41
C SER A 26 -6.17 13.32 -15.79
N ASP A 27 -6.04 14.64 -15.88
CA ASP A 27 -5.73 15.36 -17.11
C ASP A 27 -4.22 15.37 -17.45
N SER A 28 -3.39 14.73 -16.62
CA SER A 28 -1.94 14.67 -16.85
C SER A 28 -1.60 14.04 -18.21
N LEU A 29 -0.70 14.69 -18.95
CA LEU A 29 -0.22 14.20 -20.25
C LEU A 29 0.70 12.99 -20.11
N THR A 30 1.34 12.80 -18.95
CA THR A 30 2.19 11.65 -18.65
C THR A 30 1.40 10.40 -18.29
N VAL A 31 0.09 10.53 -18.03
CA VAL A 31 -0.83 9.42 -17.77
C VAL A 31 -1.65 9.13 -19.01
N VAL A 32 -1.52 7.94 -19.54
CA VAL A 32 -2.21 7.47 -20.76
C VAL A 32 -3.26 6.42 -20.39
N GLY A 33 -4.51 6.66 -20.74
CA GLY A 33 -5.60 5.70 -20.58
C GLY A 33 -5.62 4.67 -21.69
N LEU A 34 -5.87 3.42 -21.35
CA LEU A 34 -6.13 2.38 -22.36
C LEU A 34 -7.39 2.74 -23.16
N LYS A 35 -7.33 2.59 -24.49
CA LYS A 35 -8.47 2.77 -25.37
C LYS A 35 -9.43 1.56 -25.29
N GLY A 36 -10.72 1.81 -25.55
CA GLY A 36 -11.72 0.73 -25.60
C GLY A 36 -12.25 0.34 -24.22
N GLN A 37 -12.81 1.28 -23.48
CA GLN A 37 -13.38 1.09 -22.13
C GLN A 37 -14.31 -0.14 -22.04
N TRP A 38 -15.12 -0.43 -23.07
CA TRP A 38 -15.96 -1.61 -23.12
C TRP A 38 -15.20 -2.93 -22.98
N ARG A 39 -14.05 -3.06 -23.68
CA ARG A 39 -13.20 -4.26 -23.58
C ARG A 39 -12.63 -4.43 -22.20
N GLN A 40 -12.25 -3.33 -21.56
CA GLN A 40 -11.67 -3.33 -20.21
C GLN A 40 -12.71 -3.68 -19.16
N GLN A 41 -13.93 -3.12 -19.29
CA GLN A 41 -15.07 -3.49 -18.43
C GLN A 41 -15.43 -4.97 -18.61
N TRP A 42 -15.47 -5.47 -19.85
CA TRP A 42 -15.69 -6.89 -20.11
C TRP A 42 -14.59 -7.76 -19.52
N ALA A 43 -13.32 -7.38 -19.65
CA ALA A 43 -12.21 -8.12 -19.06
C ALA A 43 -12.33 -8.19 -17.53
N PHE A 44 -12.66 -7.08 -16.89
CA PHE A 44 -12.92 -7.02 -15.46
C PHE A 44 -14.11 -7.89 -15.04
N LEU A 45 -15.27 -7.71 -15.68
CA LEU A 45 -16.48 -8.48 -15.36
C LEU A 45 -16.27 -9.97 -15.60
N TRP A 46 -15.59 -10.33 -16.68
CA TRP A 46 -15.27 -11.72 -17.00
C TRP A 46 -14.39 -12.36 -15.93
N GLU A 47 -13.35 -11.67 -15.50
CA GLU A 47 -12.48 -12.16 -14.44
C GLU A 47 -13.27 -12.35 -13.13
N ARG A 48 -14.06 -11.34 -12.72
CA ARG A 48 -14.92 -11.43 -11.52
C ARG A 48 -15.95 -12.55 -11.65
N PHE A 49 -16.56 -12.75 -12.82
CA PHE A 49 -17.50 -13.81 -13.06
C PHE A 49 -16.85 -15.21 -12.93
N VAL A 50 -15.69 -15.42 -13.53
CA VAL A 50 -14.96 -16.69 -13.41
C VAL A 50 -14.60 -16.97 -11.95
N ILE A 51 -14.11 -15.97 -11.22
CA ILE A 51 -13.80 -16.10 -9.79
C ILE A 51 -15.08 -16.44 -9.02
N PHE A 52 -16.19 -15.76 -9.29
CA PHE A 52 -17.47 -15.97 -8.61
C PHE A 52 -18.00 -17.40 -8.77
N LEU A 53 -17.85 -17.99 -9.97
CA LEU A 53 -18.17 -19.40 -10.19
C LEU A 53 -17.32 -20.34 -9.34
N HIS A 54 -16.00 -20.06 -9.26
CA HIS A 54 -15.07 -20.87 -8.45
C HIS A 54 -15.23 -20.66 -6.94
N LEU A 55 -15.86 -19.56 -6.53
CA LEU A 55 -16.25 -19.29 -5.14
C LEU A 55 -17.63 -19.88 -4.81
N HIS A 56 -18.22 -20.72 -5.67
CA HIS A 56 -19.58 -21.28 -5.52
C HIS A 56 -20.61 -20.17 -5.23
N PHE A 57 -20.58 -19.10 -6.02
CA PHE A 57 -21.46 -17.93 -5.95
C PHE A 57 -21.36 -17.12 -4.65
N ASN A 58 -20.26 -17.28 -3.88
CA ASN A 58 -20.02 -16.50 -2.67
C ASN A 58 -19.25 -15.20 -3.00
N LYS A 59 -19.80 -14.04 -2.62
CA LYS A 59 -19.22 -12.73 -2.88
C LYS A 59 -18.15 -12.32 -1.86
N LYS A 60 -18.03 -13.00 -0.71
CA LYS A 60 -17.18 -12.57 0.41
C LYS A 60 -15.72 -12.34 0.03
N ARG A 61 -15.16 -13.17 -0.87
CA ARG A 61 -13.76 -13.13 -1.28
C ARG A 61 -13.56 -12.73 -2.75
N LEU A 62 -14.60 -12.19 -3.39
CA LEU A 62 -14.60 -11.88 -4.82
C LEU A 62 -13.49 -10.89 -5.22
N PHE A 63 -13.06 -10.02 -4.31
CA PHE A 63 -12.02 -9.01 -4.51
C PHE A 63 -10.73 -9.29 -3.72
N GLU A 64 -10.67 -10.41 -2.99
CA GLU A 64 -9.46 -10.82 -2.25
C GLU A 64 -8.49 -11.63 -3.13
N ILE A 65 -8.96 -12.09 -4.30
CA ILE A 65 -8.19 -12.91 -5.24
C ILE A 65 -8.30 -12.38 -6.67
N ASP A 66 -7.22 -12.56 -7.44
CA ASP A 66 -7.14 -12.24 -8.87
C ASP A 66 -6.46 -13.37 -9.65
N ILE A 67 -6.96 -13.63 -10.86
CA ILE A 67 -6.48 -14.74 -11.71
C ILE A 67 -5.87 -14.28 -13.03
N ALA A 68 -6.00 -13.01 -13.37
CA ALA A 68 -5.49 -12.38 -14.59
C ALA A 68 -5.78 -13.20 -15.85
N ASN A 69 -7.01 -13.71 -15.98
CA ASN A 69 -7.45 -14.53 -17.12
C ASN A 69 -7.87 -13.69 -18.34
N ALA A 70 -8.14 -12.41 -18.13
CA ALA A 70 -8.51 -11.43 -19.17
C ALA A 70 -7.74 -10.13 -18.97
N GLY A 71 -7.57 -9.36 -20.08
CA GLY A 71 -6.86 -8.07 -20.03
C GLY A 71 -6.53 -7.58 -21.44
N THR A 72 -5.88 -6.41 -21.51
CA THR A 72 -5.51 -5.75 -22.76
C THR A 72 -4.08 -6.13 -23.17
N ASP A 73 -3.87 -6.41 -24.47
CA ASP A 73 -2.52 -6.56 -25.03
C ASP A 73 -1.93 -5.16 -25.28
N ILE A 74 -0.99 -4.77 -24.42
CA ILE A 74 -0.33 -3.45 -24.49
C ILE A 74 0.89 -3.43 -25.40
N THR A 75 1.39 -4.59 -25.86
CA THR A 75 2.65 -4.69 -26.65
C THR A 75 2.57 -4.00 -28.00
N ARG A 76 1.36 -3.69 -28.48
CA ARG A 76 1.12 -2.99 -29.74
C ARG A 76 1.00 -1.48 -29.61
N LEU A 77 0.95 -0.97 -28.37
CA LEU A 77 0.78 0.47 -28.11
C LEU A 77 2.10 1.22 -28.38
N PRO A 78 2.02 2.49 -28.83
CA PRO A 78 3.20 3.32 -29.03
C PRO A 78 4.03 3.44 -27.75
N GLU A 79 3.38 3.68 -26.60
CA GLU A 79 4.03 3.82 -25.30
C GLU A 79 4.88 2.60 -24.93
N PHE A 80 4.39 1.39 -25.24
CA PHE A 80 5.15 0.15 -25.04
C PHE A 80 6.33 0.05 -26.00
N ARG A 81 6.14 0.40 -27.27
CA ARG A 81 7.19 0.28 -28.29
C ARG A 81 8.33 1.27 -28.05
N GLU A 82 8.02 2.49 -27.63
CA GLU A 82 8.97 3.55 -27.35
C GLU A 82 9.74 3.36 -26.03
N ALA A 83 9.18 2.61 -25.08
CA ALA A 83 9.81 2.41 -23.78
C ALA A 83 11.07 1.55 -23.84
N ASP A 84 12.13 1.94 -23.16
CA ASP A 84 13.36 1.15 -22.97
C ASP A 84 13.16 0.07 -21.91
N ILE A 85 12.38 0.37 -20.87
CA ILE A 85 12.07 -0.50 -19.74
C ILE A 85 10.55 -0.54 -19.53
N ILE A 86 10.02 -1.71 -19.22
CA ILE A 86 8.63 -1.88 -18.82
C ILE A 86 8.57 -2.05 -17.30
N HIS A 87 7.91 -1.11 -16.64
CA HIS A 87 7.72 -1.18 -15.20
C HIS A 87 6.28 -1.56 -14.87
N LEU A 88 6.09 -2.73 -14.27
CA LEU A 88 4.79 -3.23 -13.85
C LEU A 88 4.54 -2.85 -12.39
N HIS A 89 3.33 -2.38 -12.11
CA HIS A 89 2.79 -2.18 -10.79
C HIS A 89 1.60 -3.11 -10.57
N TRP A 90 0.55 -2.65 -9.92
CA TRP A 90 -0.66 -3.40 -9.72
C TRP A 90 -1.47 -3.51 -11.04
N ILE A 91 -1.37 -4.66 -11.71
CA ILE A 91 -1.85 -4.87 -13.10
C ILE A 91 -3.14 -5.72 -13.16
N ASN A 92 -3.75 -5.97 -12.04
CA ASN A 92 -4.87 -6.87 -11.84
C ASN A 92 -6.21 -6.28 -12.33
N GLN A 93 -7.30 -6.98 -12.04
CA GLN A 93 -8.68 -6.59 -12.33
C GLN A 93 -8.93 -6.25 -13.82
N GLY A 94 -8.49 -7.12 -14.69
CA GLY A 94 -8.76 -7.01 -16.13
C GLY A 94 -7.84 -6.04 -16.88
N MET A 95 -6.80 -5.46 -16.23
CA MET A 95 -5.83 -4.63 -16.95
C MET A 95 -4.91 -5.47 -17.84
N LEU A 96 -4.18 -6.43 -17.25
CA LEU A 96 -3.34 -7.38 -17.98
C LEU A 96 -3.77 -8.81 -17.69
N SER A 97 -3.70 -9.66 -18.72
CA SER A 97 -3.84 -11.11 -18.55
C SER A 97 -2.48 -11.78 -18.39
N LEU A 98 -2.45 -13.03 -17.88
CA LEU A 98 -1.24 -13.84 -17.85
C LEU A 98 -0.63 -14.02 -19.27
N ASN A 99 -1.45 -14.12 -20.31
CA ASN A 99 -0.97 -14.15 -21.69
C ASN A 99 -0.37 -12.79 -22.11
N GLY A 100 -0.95 -11.68 -21.66
CA GLY A 100 -0.39 -10.34 -21.86
C GLY A 100 0.97 -10.19 -21.19
N ILE A 101 1.11 -10.66 -19.96
CA ILE A 101 2.39 -10.69 -19.22
C ILE A 101 3.42 -11.51 -19.98
N ARG A 102 3.07 -12.72 -20.47
CA ARG A 102 3.96 -13.54 -21.30
C ARG A 102 4.47 -12.78 -22.53
N LYS A 103 3.59 -12.05 -23.24
CA LYS A 103 3.99 -11.25 -24.41
C LYS A 103 4.93 -10.10 -24.03
N ILE A 104 4.68 -9.43 -22.89
CA ILE A 104 5.56 -8.38 -22.38
C ILE A 104 6.96 -8.97 -22.13
N LEU A 105 7.05 -10.07 -21.41
CA LEU A 105 8.30 -10.73 -21.08
C LEU A 105 9.03 -11.23 -22.33
N GLY A 106 8.30 -11.80 -23.30
CA GLY A 106 8.83 -12.25 -24.58
C GLY A 106 9.23 -11.15 -25.56
N SER A 107 9.01 -9.87 -25.23
CA SER A 107 9.37 -8.73 -26.10
C SER A 107 10.87 -8.42 -26.11
N GLY A 108 11.66 -9.02 -25.20
CA GLY A 108 13.08 -8.72 -25.02
C GLY A 108 13.37 -7.38 -24.33
N LYS A 109 12.36 -6.64 -23.90
CA LYS A 109 12.55 -5.43 -23.08
C LYS A 109 12.79 -5.82 -21.62
N PRO A 110 13.69 -5.12 -20.88
CA PRO A 110 13.84 -5.31 -19.45
C PRO A 110 12.53 -5.03 -18.73
N VAL A 111 12.18 -5.90 -17.76
CA VAL A 111 10.95 -5.76 -16.98
C VAL A 111 11.31 -5.62 -15.51
N VAL A 112 10.83 -4.54 -14.90
CA VAL A 112 10.83 -4.31 -13.46
C VAL A 112 9.40 -4.46 -12.97
N TRP A 113 9.18 -5.15 -11.85
CA TRP A 113 7.85 -5.34 -11.30
C TRP A 113 7.81 -4.97 -9.83
N THR A 114 7.23 -3.77 -9.54
CA THR A 114 7.03 -3.35 -8.15
C THR A 114 5.81 -4.04 -7.55
N MET A 115 6.07 -4.77 -6.49
CA MET A 115 5.07 -5.49 -5.72
C MET A 115 4.51 -4.58 -4.62
N HIS A 116 3.20 -4.32 -4.71
CA HIS A 116 2.46 -3.62 -3.65
C HIS A 116 1.78 -4.60 -2.70
N ASP A 117 1.69 -5.87 -3.08
CA ASP A 117 1.13 -6.99 -2.34
C ASP A 117 1.80 -8.31 -2.77
N MET A 118 1.33 -9.43 -2.24
CA MET A 118 1.89 -10.75 -2.49
C MET A 118 1.41 -11.40 -3.80
N TRP A 119 0.55 -10.78 -4.60
CA TRP A 119 -0.02 -11.42 -5.79
C TRP A 119 1.04 -11.92 -6.81
N PRO A 120 2.14 -11.19 -7.11
CA PRO A 120 3.18 -11.71 -7.99
C PRO A 120 3.86 -12.98 -7.46
N ALA A 121 3.97 -13.11 -6.15
CA ALA A 121 4.64 -14.21 -5.44
C ALA A 121 3.69 -15.36 -5.03
N THR A 122 2.38 -15.23 -5.26
CA THR A 122 1.35 -16.24 -4.95
C THR A 122 0.64 -16.70 -6.22
N ALA A 123 -0.29 -17.67 -6.10
CA ALA A 123 -1.13 -18.04 -7.24
C ALA A 123 -2.19 -16.96 -7.54
N ILE A 124 -3.03 -16.64 -6.55
CA ILE A 124 -4.24 -15.83 -6.74
C ILE A 124 -4.47 -14.77 -5.67
N CYS A 125 -3.84 -14.87 -4.50
CA CYS A 125 -4.14 -14.01 -3.35
C CYS A 125 -3.19 -12.81 -3.24
N HIS A 126 -3.75 -11.67 -2.80
CA HIS A 126 -3.00 -10.44 -2.51
C HIS A 126 -2.38 -10.48 -1.11
N LEU A 127 -3.07 -11.10 -0.15
CA LEU A 127 -2.62 -11.28 1.22
C LEU A 127 -2.53 -12.76 1.55
N THR A 128 -1.41 -13.20 2.12
CA THR A 128 -1.21 -14.62 2.49
C THR A 128 -1.96 -14.98 3.77
N LEU A 129 -2.15 -14.03 4.68
CA LEU A 129 -2.81 -14.23 5.98
C LEU A 129 -2.34 -15.50 6.72
N GLY A 130 -1.01 -15.70 6.74
CA GLY A 130 -0.37 -16.85 7.36
C GLY A 130 -0.38 -18.14 6.52
N CYS A 131 -0.82 -18.10 5.26
CA CYS A 131 -0.69 -19.23 4.33
C CYS A 131 0.75 -19.34 3.81
N ASN A 132 1.36 -20.52 3.92
CA ASN A 132 2.73 -20.80 3.48
C ASN A 132 2.81 -21.62 2.17
N GLN A 133 1.70 -21.90 1.52
CA GLN A 133 1.66 -22.71 0.30
C GLN A 133 2.54 -22.13 -0.84
N PHE A 134 2.62 -20.82 -0.94
CA PHE A 134 3.41 -20.13 -1.97
C PHE A 134 4.92 -20.42 -1.88
N LYS A 135 5.40 -20.94 -0.75
CA LYS A 135 6.82 -21.31 -0.56
C LYS A 135 7.20 -22.57 -1.35
N THR A 136 6.22 -23.41 -1.69
CA THR A 136 6.42 -24.64 -2.45
C THR A 136 5.55 -24.66 -3.71
N ALA A 137 4.23 -24.80 -3.56
CA ALA A 137 3.25 -24.73 -4.65
C ALA A 137 1.87 -24.43 -4.09
N CYS A 138 1.14 -23.50 -4.69
CA CYS A 138 -0.22 -23.19 -4.30
C CYS A 138 -1.21 -24.24 -4.80
N HIS A 139 -1.85 -24.95 -3.89
CA HIS A 139 -2.96 -25.88 -4.07
C HIS A 139 -3.71 -26.00 -2.76
N HIS A 140 -4.84 -26.73 -2.69
CA HIS A 140 -5.68 -26.79 -1.48
C HIS A 140 -5.90 -25.42 -0.84
N CYS A 141 -6.34 -24.46 -1.69
CA CYS A 141 -6.34 -23.04 -1.34
C CYS A 141 -7.43 -22.70 -0.33
N LYS A 142 -7.05 -22.16 0.83
CA LYS A 142 -7.98 -21.74 1.91
C LYS A 142 -8.96 -20.64 1.46
N ASN A 143 -8.65 -19.92 0.37
CA ASN A 143 -9.52 -18.89 -0.18
C ASN A 143 -10.62 -19.45 -1.08
N LEU A 144 -10.57 -20.76 -1.40
CA LEU A 144 -11.58 -21.45 -2.19
C LEU A 144 -12.52 -22.28 -1.30
N PRO A 145 -13.76 -22.54 -1.74
CA PRO A 145 -14.71 -23.34 -1.02
C PRO A 145 -14.17 -24.74 -0.66
N GLY A 146 -14.47 -25.21 0.53
CA GLY A 146 -14.02 -26.52 1.01
C GLY A 146 -12.50 -26.65 1.20
N GLY A 147 -11.75 -25.53 1.19
CA GLY A 147 -10.29 -25.57 1.29
C GLY A 147 -9.57 -25.95 -0.02
N GLY A 148 -10.28 -25.92 -1.13
CA GLY A 148 -9.74 -26.22 -2.47
C GLY A 148 -9.42 -27.71 -2.68
N SER A 149 -8.56 -27.99 -3.66
CA SER A 149 -8.09 -29.35 -4.00
C SER A 149 -6.67 -29.31 -4.58
N SER A 150 -6.09 -30.48 -4.85
CA SER A 150 -4.76 -30.59 -5.51
C SER A 150 -4.72 -29.99 -6.92
N ASN A 151 -5.86 -29.85 -7.58
CA ASN A 151 -5.99 -29.26 -8.93
C ASN A 151 -7.02 -28.13 -8.97
N ASP A 152 -7.12 -27.35 -7.91
CA ASP A 152 -8.02 -26.20 -7.81
C ASP A 152 -7.60 -25.01 -8.68
N LEU A 153 -8.37 -23.90 -8.60
CA LEU A 153 -8.07 -22.68 -9.35
C LEU A 153 -6.66 -22.16 -9.01
N ALA A 154 -6.25 -22.19 -7.74
CA ALA A 154 -4.94 -21.71 -7.33
C ALA A 154 -3.82 -22.58 -7.95
N ALA A 155 -3.94 -23.92 -7.93
CA ALA A 155 -2.97 -24.82 -8.54
C ALA A 155 -2.83 -24.59 -10.05
N ARG A 156 -3.93 -24.31 -10.74
CA ARG A 156 -3.92 -24.04 -12.19
C ARG A 156 -3.25 -22.69 -12.52
N ILE A 157 -3.56 -21.65 -11.76
CA ILE A 157 -2.93 -20.33 -11.94
C ILE A 157 -1.46 -20.36 -11.54
N TRP A 158 -1.10 -21.07 -10.48
CA TRP A 158 0.28 -21.29 -10.06
C TRP A 158 1.14 -21.83 -11.21
N ARG A 159 0.73 -22.96 -11.79
CA ARG A 159 1.44 -23.59 -12.93
C ARG A 159 1.55 -22.65 -14.13
N ARG A 160 0.51 -21.88 -14.43
CA ARG A 160 0.56 -20.87 -15.51
C ARG A 160 1.55 -19.75 -15.22
N LYS A 161 1.58 -19.22 -13.97
CA LYS A 161 2.58 -18.22 -13.59
C LYS A 161 3.98 -18.78 -13.64
N GLN A 162 4.19 -19.99 -13.12
CA GLN A 162 5.48 -20.67 -13.15
C GLN A 162 6.02 -20.77 -14.59
N ASN A 163 5.22 -21.29 -15.53
CA ASN A 163 5.59 -21.39 -16.94
C ASN A 163 5.86 -20.04 -17.63
N ILE A 164 5.31 -18.93 -17.10
CA ILE A 164 5.55 -17.60 -17.64
C ILE A 164 6.83 -17.00 -17.06
N LEU A 165 7.11 -17.23 -15.78
CA LEU A 165 8.22 -16.58 -15.08
C LEU A 165 9.55 -17.33 -15.24
N GLN A 166 9.54 -18.65 -15.43
CA GLN A 166 10.74 -19.48 -15.49
C GLN A 166 11.73 -19.06 -16.59
N ASP A 167 11.21 -18.67 -17.76
CA ASP A 167 12.04 -18.43 -18.95
C ASP A 167 12.50 -16.99 -19.10
N HIS A 168 12.15 -16.13 -18.14
CA HIS A 168 12.38 -14.68 -18.25
C HIS A 168 13.01 -14.10 -16.98
N GLY A 169 14.08 -13.30 -17.17
CA GLY A 169 14.66 -12.52 -16.08
C GLY A 169 13.82 -11.28 -15.79
N ILE A 170 13.28 -11.21 -14.58
CA ILE A 170 12.50 -10.07 -14.09
C ILE A 170 13.17 -9.54 -12.83
N THR A 171 13.20 -8.22 -12.67
CA THR A 171 13.56 -7.62 -11.39
C THR A 171 12.29 -7.32 -10.61
N PHE A 172 12.04 -8.09 -9.55
CA PHE A 172 10.95 -7.82 -8.62
C PHE A 172 11.40 -6.83 -7.55
N VAL A 173 10.63 -5.78 -7.34
CA VAL A 173 10.90 -4.74 -6.33
C VAL A 173 9.81 -4.77 -5.28
N ALA A 174 10.16 -5.04 -4.04
CA ALA A 174 9.24 -4.95 -2.92
C ALA A 174 9.26 -3.54 -2.32
N CYS A 175 8.11 -3.01 -1.89
CA CYS A 175 8.05 -1.71 -1.25
C CYS A 175 8.57 -1.72 0.19
N SER A 176 8.73 -2.90 0.81
CA SER A 176 9.26 -3.08 2.16
C SER A 176 10.20 -4.28 2.21
N ARG A 177 11.12 -4.28 3.17
CA ARG A 177 12.00 -5.43 3.44
C ARG A 177 11.20 -6.66 3.89
N TRP A 178 10.10 -6.42 4.62
CA TRP A 178 9.18 -7.49 4.98
C TRP A 178 8.63 -8.19 3.73
N LEU A 179 8.10 -7.42 2.77
CA LEU A 179 7.57 -7.98 1.53
C LEU A 179 8.66 -8.65 0.68
N GLU A 180 9.86 -8.07 0.65
CA GLU A 180 11.01 -8.70 -0.04
C GLU A 180 11.35 -10.06 0.58
N ALA A 181 11.42 -10.12 1.92
CA ALA A 181 11.71 -11.36 2.64
C ALA A 181 10.63 -12.44 2.39
N GLU A 182 9.35 -12.05 2.36
CA GLU A 182 8.25 -12.96 2.00
C GLU A 182 8.34 -13.40 0.53
N ALA A 183 8.61 -12.47 -0.38
CA ALA A 183 8.71 -12.76 -1.82
C ALA A 183 9.86 -13.71 -2.14
N ARG A 184 11.01 -13.55 -1.51
CA ARG A 184 12.17 -14.45 -1.67
C ARG A 184 11.89 -15.90 -1.29
N GLN A 185 10.91 -16.14 -0.41
CA GLN A 185 10.48 -17.49 -0.04
C GLN A 185 9.55 -18.12 -1.09
N SER A 186 9.07 -17.36 -2.06
CA SER A 186 8.15 -17.88 -3.07
C SER A 186 8.87 -18.75 -4.11
N ALA A 187 8.38 -19.98 -4.29
CA ALA A 187 8.90 -20.85 -5.33
C ALA A 187 8.61 -20.33 -6.77
N LEU A 188 7.64 -19.42 -6.96
CA LEU A 188 7.44 -18.74 -8.25
C LEU A 188 8.56 -17.78 -8.60
N LEU A 189 9.18 -17.15 -7.58
CA LEU A 189 10.20 -16.13 -7.75
C LEU A 189 11.61 -16.69 -7.59
N HIS A 190 11.74 -18.00 -7.42
CA HIS A 190 13.05 -18.65 -7.30
C HIS A 190 13.92 -18.35 -8.54
N GLY A 191 15.14 -17.88 -8.31
CA GLY A 191 16.08 -17.49 -9.36
C GLY A 191 15.83 -16.11 -9.98
N GLN A 192 14.77 -15.39 -9.58
CA GLN A 192 14.52 -14.02 -10.00
C GLN A 192 15.30 -13.03 -9.12
N LYS A 193 15.67 -11.88 -9.69
CA LYS A 193 16.26 -10.78 -8.94
C LYS A 193 15.19 -10.13 -8.08
N THR A 194 15.46 -9.93 -6.79
CA THR A 194 14.61 -9.17 -5.88
C THR A 194 15.38 -7.99 -5.30
N ALA A 195 14.70 -6.87 -5.10
CA ALA A 195 15.21 -5.66 -4.46
C ALA A 195 14.13 -5.05 -3.58
N CYS A 196 14.53 -4.20 -2.64
CA CYS A 196 13.61 -3.43 -1.82
C CYS A 196 13.80 -1.95 -2.11
N VAL A 197 12.76 -1.27 -2.61
CA VAL A 197 12.72 0.18 -2.78
C VAL A 197 11.34 0.68 -2.32
N PRO A 198 11.27 1.58 -1.35
CA PRO A 198 9.99 2.04 -0.80
C PRO A 198 9.19 2.91 -1.77
N ASN A 199 7.93 3.18 -1.42
CA ASN A 199 7.12 4.15 -2.15
C ASN A 199 7.63 5.57 -1.87
N PRO A 200 7.65 6.48 -2.86
CA PRO A 200 8.04 7.87 -2.65
C PRO A 200 6.89 8.72 -2.08
N ILE A 201 7.26 9.73 -1.29
CA ILE A 201 6.37 10.79 -0.82
C ILE A 201 6.79 12.13 -1.42
N ASP A 202 5.81 12.92 -1.86
CA ASP A 202 6.05 14.29 -2.28
C ASP A 202 6.16 15.22 -1.06
N THR A 203 7.38 15.48 -0.64
CA THR A 203 7.68 16.36 0.50
C THR A 203 7.43 17.85 0.22
N ARG A 204 7.01 18.24 -0.98
CA ARG A 204 6.54 19.61 -1.27
C ARG A 204 5.08 19.77 -0.82
N ILE A 205 4.29 18.70 -0.87
CA ILE A 205 2.90 18.64 -0.44
C ILE A 205 2.85 18.26 1.06
N TYR A 206 3.41 17.09 1.40
CA TYR A 206 3.46 16.58 2.77
C TYR A 206 4.71 17.11 3.47
N LYS A 207 4.54 18.14 4.25
CA LYS A 207 5.58 18.82 5.02
C LYS A 207 5.01 19.41 6.29
N THR A 208 5.87 19.74 7.23
CA THR A 208 5.48 20.44 8.47
C THR A 208 4.82 21.77 8.16
N GLY A 209 3.68 22.04 8.80
CA GLY A 209 2.88 23.24 8.67
C GLY A 209 2.52 23.84 10.03
N GLN A 210 1.70 24.89 10.00
CA GLN A 210 1.22 25.54 11.23
C GLN A 210 -0.06 24.85 11.73
N LYS A 211 0.05 24.11 12.83
CA LYS A 211 -1.04 23.31 13.43
C LYS A 211 -2.30 24.13 13.68
N ALA A 212 -2.18 25.28 14.33
CA ALA A 212 -3.33 26.13 14.64
C ALA A 212 -4.07 26.62 13.39
N ALA A 213 -3.34 27.00 12.33
CA ALA A 213 -3.94 27.40 11.07
C ALA A 213 -4.65 26.25 10.35
N SER A 214 -4.08 25.04 10.40
CA SER A 214 -4.72 23.83 9.85
C SER A 214 -5.99 23.47 10.61
N ARG A 215 -5.96 23.53 11.94
CA ARG A 215 -7.15 23.32 12.78
C ARG A 215 -8.26 24.32 12.48
N GLN A 216 -7.90 25.60 12.34
CA GLN A 216 -8.87 26.65 11.99
C GLN A 216 -9.55 26.38 10.64
N ARG A 217 -8.77 26.02 9.60
CA ARG A 217 -9.32 25.68 8.26
C ARG A 217 -10.27 24.47 8.29
N LEU A 218 -10.02 23.54 9.19
CA LEU A 218 -10.79 22.28 9.31
C LEU A 218 -11.92 22.35 10.36
N GLY A 219 -12.05 23.45 11.08
CA GLY A 219 -13.03 23.60 12.17
C GLY A 219 -12.75 22.70 13.37
N LEU A 220 -11.47 22.36 13.61
CA LEU A 220 -11.04 21.51 14.71
C LEU A 220 -10.59 22.34 15.92
N PRO A 221 -10.75 21.83 17.15
CA PRO A 221 -10.40 22.56 18.38
C PRO A 221 -8.88 22.75 18.52
N ASN A 222 -8.47 23.87 19.15
CA ASN A 222 -7.06 24.16 19.43
C ASN A 222 -6.61 23.74 20.84
N ASP A 223 -7.54 23.47 21.73
CA ASP A 223 -7.36 23.28 23.15
C ASP A 223 -7.28 21.81 23.61
N CYS A 224 -7.17 20.88 22.66
CA CYS A 224 -7.04 19.46 22.95
C CYS A 224 -5.98 18.76 22.09
N ARG A 225 -5.56 17.58 22.53
CA ARG A 225 -4.76 16.65 21.73
C ARG A 225 -5.66 15.96 20.69
N LEU A 226 -5.22 15.92 19.43
CA LEU A 226 -5.97 15.28 18.36
C LEU A 226 -5.26 14.01 17.87
N ILE A 227 -5.94 12.87 17.99
CA ILE A 227 -5.55 11.59 17.41
C ILE A 227 -6.21 11.46 16.05
N LEU A 228 -5.47 11.04 15.03
CA LEU A 228 -6.01 10.77 13.70
C LEU A 228 -6.03 9.27 13.40
N PHE A 229 -7.15 8.81 12.88
CA PHE A 229 -7.27 7.52 12.20
C PHE A 229 -7.64 7.73 10.73
N VAL A 230 -6.99 7.00 9.82
CA VAL A 230 -7.23 7.12 8.37
C VAL A 230 -7.50 5.76 7.75
N SER A 231 -8.61 5.67 7.01
CA SER A 231 -8.89 4.51 6.16
C SER A 231 -9.80 4.91 5.01
N GLN A 232 -9.60 4.36 3.82
CA GLN A 232 -10.52 4.59 2.70
C GLN A 232 -11.97 4.22 3.07
N ARG A 233 -12.15 3.15 3.84
CA ARG A 233 -13.41 2.71 4.44
C ARG A 233 -13.16 2.31 5.89
N VAL A 234 -13.65 3.11 6.83
CA VAL A 234 -13.38 2.95 8.26
C VAL A 234 -13.86 1.59 8.80
N THR A 235 -14.96 1.07 8.25
CA THR A 235 -15.52 -0.23 8.59
C THR A 235 -14.73 -1.44 8.05
N ASN A 236 -13.58 -1.22 7.38
CA ASN A 236 -12.70 -2.30 6.96
C ASN A 236 -11.97 -2.90 8.19
N ARG A 237 -12.37 -4.11 8.58
CA ARG A 237 -11.83 -4.82 9.76
C ARG A 237 -10.30 -4.97 9.77
N TYR A 238 -9.65 -5.01 8.56
CA TYR A 238 -8.20 -5.12 8.47
C TYR A 238 -7.47 -3.82 8.86
N LYS A 239 -8.18 -2.70 8.99
CA LYS A 239 -7.63 -1.43 9.45
C LYS A 239 -7.64 -1.26 10.97
N GLY A 240 -8.30 -2.17 11.70
CA GLY A 240 -8.18 -2.32 13.15
C GLY A 240 -8.90 -1.26 13.97
N MET A 241 -10.00 -0.66 13.46
CA MET A 241 -10.81 0.29 14.23
C MET A 241 -11.25 -0.30 15.58
N ASP A 242 -11.61 -1.59 15.62
CA ASP A 242 -12.00 -2.28 16.86
C ASP A 242 -10.91 -2.20 17.95
N TYR A 243 -9.63 -2.31 17.54
CA TYR A 243 -8.48 -2.19 18.46
C TYR A 243 -8.27 -0.76 18.92
N LEU A 244 -8.48 0.24 18.04
CA LEU A 244 -8.43 1.64 18.44
C LEU A 244 -9.55 1.96 19.43
N THR A 245 -10.77 1.50 19.17
CA THR A 245 -11.93 1.69 20.07
C THR A 245 -11.64 1.09 21.43
N GLU A 246 -11.12 -0.12 21.48
CA GLU A 246 -10.77 -0.79 22.75
C GLU A 246 -9.63 -0.07 23.49
N ALA A 247 -8.57 0.33 22.77
CA ALA A 247 -7.48 1.12 23.36
C ALA A 247 -7.99 2.47 23.93
N CYS A 248 -8.87 3.14 23.22
CA CYS A 248 -9.49 4.38 23.69
C CYS A 248 -10.33 4.19 24.95
N LYS A 249 -11.07 3.09 25.08
CA LYS A 249 -11.83 2.76 26.30
C LYS A 249 -10.89 2.57 27.49
N GLN A 250 -9.82 1.82 27.32
CA GLN A 250 -8.81 1.61 28.37
C GLN A 250 -8.14 2.92 28.77
N LEU A 251 -7.78 3.79 27.81
CA LEU A 251 -7.25 5.13 28.10
C LEU A 251 -8.21 5.98 28.90
N ALA A 252 -9.49 6.00 28.53
CA ALA A 252 -10.51 6.78 29.22
C ALA A 252 -10.81 6.27 30.65
N GLU A 253 -10.52 5.01 30.95
CA GLU A 253 -10.62 4.40 32.28
C GLU A 253 -9.37 4.65 33.12
N GLN A 254 -8.18 4.49 32.54
CA GLN A 254 -6.89 4.64 33.23
C GLN A 254 -6.50 6.11 33.43
N HIS A 255 -6.87 6.99 32.48
CA HIS A 255 -6.57 8.41 32.43
C HIS A 255 -7.84 9.22 32.18
N PRO A 256 -8.74 9.41 33.19
CA PRO A 256 -10.02 10.06 33.00
C PRO A 256 -9.94 11.50 32.49
N ASP A 257 -8.86 12.22 32.79
CA ASP A 257 -8.56 13.58 32.34
C ASP A 257 -8.42 13.67 30.81
N MET A 258 -8.03 12.58 30.12
CA MET A 258 -7.99 12.54 28.67
C MET A 258 -9.36 12.74 28.01
N ARG A 259 -10.47 12.48 28.70
CA ARG A 259 -11.82 12.69 28.15
C ARG A 259 -12.09 14.15 27.80
N GLU A 260 -11.49 15.08 28.54
CA GLU A 260 -11.69 16.51 28.33
C GLU A 260 -10.65 17.13 27.40
N ASN A 261 -9.42 16.60 27.41
CA ASN A 261 -8.30 17.20 26.70
C ASN A 261 -7.82 16.41 25.46
N THR A 262 -8.56 15.35 25.07
CA THR A 262 -8.23 14.53 23.90
C THR A 262 -9.46 14.34 23.00
N ALA A 263 -9.25 14.37 21.68
CA ALA A 263 -10.29 14.10 20.70
C ALA A 263 -9.73 13.23 19.54
N ILE A 264 -10.63 12.66 18.76
CA ILE A 264 -10.29 11.78 17.64
C ILE A 264 -10.83 12.36 16.34
N ALA A 265 -9.96 12.54 15.36
CA ALA A 265 -10.34 12.83 13.98
C ALA A 265 -10.34 11.53 13.18
N ILE A 266 -11.38 11.29 12.38
CA ILE A 266 -11.53 10.09 11.55
C ILE A 266 -11.65 10.51 10.10
N LEU A 267 -10.65 10.16 9.29
CA LEU A 267 -10.63 10.44 7.85
C LEU A 267 -10.96 9.18 7.06
N GLY A 268 -12.07 9.21 6.34
CA GLY A 268 -12.49 8.14 5.44
C GLY A 268 -13.99 7.99 5.32
N GLY A 269 -14.42 7.16 4.38
CA GLY A 269 -15.83 6.84 4.21
C GLY A 269 -16.39 6.04 5.40
N HIS A 270 -17.62 6.32 5.79
CA HIS A 270 -18.30 5.72 6.94
C HIS A 270 -17.69 6.10 8.30
N ALA A 271 -17.08 7.29 8.42
CA ALA A 271 -16.52 7.78 9.67
C ALA A 271 -17.61 8.02 10.75
N GLU A 272 -18.79 8.44 10.31
CA GLU A 272 -19.95 8.68 11.18
C GLU A 272 -20.47 7.40 11.86
N ASP A 273 -20.34 6.24 11.17
CA ASP A 273 -20.85 4.94 11.65
C ASP A 273 -20.13 4.48 12.93
N VAL A 274 -18.88 4.90 13.13
CA VAL A 274 -18.03 4.48 14.27
C VAL A 274 -17.79 5.58 15.30
N ALA A 275 -18.14 6.82 14.99
CA ALA A 275 -17.86 7.96 15.84
C ALA A 275 -18.52 7.86 17.24
N GLY A 276 -19.72 7.27 17.32
CA GLY A 276 -20.45 7.08 18.57
C GLY A 276 -19.92 5.95 19.48
N GLU A 277 -19.01 5.11 19.02
CA GLU A 277 -18.45 3.99 19.79
C GLU A 277 -17.22 4.40 20.63
N LEU A 278 -16.66 5.57 20.34
CA LEU A 278 -15.44 6.09 20.96
C LEU A 278 -15.76 6.90 22.24
N PRO A 279 -14.98 6.77 23.31
CA PRO A 279 -15.19 7.49 24.58
C PRO A 279 -14.72 8.95 24.55
N PHE A 280 -14.06 9.38 23.47
CA PHE A 280 -13.54 10.73 23.26
C PHE A 280 -14.40 11.49 22.25
N LYS A 281 -14.36 12.83 22.31
CA LYS A 281 -14.99 13.67 21.30
C LYS A 281 -14.44 13.31 19.91
N THR A 282 -15.34 13.06 18.96
CA THR A 282 -14.95 12.55 17.65
C THR A 282 -15.36 13.52 16.54
N PHE A 283 -14.45 13.71 15.57
CA PHE A 283 -14.63 14.56 14.40
C PHE A 283 -14.54 13.70 13.14
N PRO A 284 -15.67 13.26 12.55
CA PRO A 284 -15.69 12.60 11.27
C PRO A 284 -15.38 13.60 10.14
N LEU A 285 -14.29 13.39 9.41
CA LEU A 285 -13.82 14.26 8.32
C LEU A 285 -14.30 13.81 6.94
N GLY A 286 -14.98 12.64 6.88
CA GLY A 286 -15.43 12.07 5.63
C GLY A 286 -14.30 11.61 4.71
N TYR A 287 -14.63 11.34 3.45
CA TYR A 287 -13.64 10.96 2.43
C TYR A 287 -13.04 12.20 1.76
N VAL A 288 -11.72 12.28 1.72
CA VAL A 288 -10.96 13.34 1.06
C VAL A 288 -10.00 12.74 0.05
N SER A 289 -9.95 13.29 -1.18
CA SER A 289 -9.04 12.88 -2.26
C SER A 289 -8.00 13.93 -2.62
N ASP A 290 -8.20 15.17 -2.18
CA ASP A 290 -7.25 16.27 -2.39
C ASP A 290 -6.03 16.12 -1.48
N GLU A 291 -4.84 16.00 -2.07
CA GLU A 291 -3.61 15.73 -1.31
C GLU A 291 -3.22 16.93 -0.42
N GLN A 292 -3.50 18.16 -0.82
CA GLN A 292 -3.21 19.33 0.02
C GLN A 292 -4.11 19.38 1.26
N ARG A 293 -5.39 19.05 1.08
CA ARG A 293 -6.32 18.95 2.23
C ARG A 293 -5.97 17.80 3.16
N ILE A 294 -5.49 16.67 2.61
CA ILE A 294 -4.98 15.55 3.42
C ILE A 294 -3.74 15.99 4.21
N ALA A 295 -2.81 16.75 3.60
CA ALA A 295 -1.66 17.30 4.30
C ALA A 295 -2.07 18.30 5.40
N ASP A 296 -3.10 19.12 5.18
CA ASP A 296 -3.67 19.99 6.21
C ASP A 296 -4.25 19.18 7.39
N ILE A 297 -4.89 18.04 7.11
CA ILE A 297 -5.42 17.16 8.16
C ILE A 297 -4.27 16.56 9.00
N TYR A 298 -3.20 16.06 8.35
CA TYR A 298 -2.03 15.61 9.12
C TYR A 298 -1.40 16.74 9.92
N ASN A 299 -1.28 17.95 9.38
CA ASN A 299 -0.73 19.09 10.12
C ASN A 299 -1.62 19.57 11.28
N ALA A 300 -2.90 19.19 11.31
CA ALA A 300 -3.83 19.58 12.37
C ALA A 300 -3.76 18.67 13.61
N VAL A 301 -3.18 17.47 13.50
CA VAL A 301 -3.23 16.44 14.54
C VAL A 301 -1.92 16.32 15.33
N ASP A 302 -1.99 15.66 16.47
CA ASP A 302 -0.83 15.41 17.35
C ASP A 302 -0.30 14.00 17.21
N LEU A 303 -1.14 13.07 16.77
CA LEU A 303 -0.79 11.66 16.67
C LEU A 303 -1.55 11.00 15.51
N PHE A 304 -0.87 10.18 14.73
CA PHE A 304 -1.50 9.26 13.78
C PHE A 304 -1.46 7.84 14.31
N VAL A 305 -2.62 7.15 14.34
CA VAL A 305 -2.73 5.77 14.82
C VAL A 305 -3.18 4.85 13.67
N LEU A 306 -2.40 3.81 13.40
CA LEU A 306 -2.70 2.80 12.38
C LEU A 306 -2.61 1.38 12.97
N PRO A 307 -3.66 0.87 13.63
CA PRO A 307 -3.69 -0.47 14.23
C PRO A 307 -4.07 -1.56 13.20
N SER A 308 -3.54 -1.45 12.01
CA SER A 308 -3.85 -2.37 10.90
C SER A 308 -3.41 -3.80 11.21
N LEU A 309 -4.22 -4.78 10.77
CA LEU A 309 -3.95 -6.21 10.94
C LEU A 309 -3.13 -6.80 9.78
N SER A 310 -2.98 -6.06 8.69
CA SER A 310 -2.16 -6.46 7.54
C SER A 310 -1.78 -5.22 6.75
N GLU A 311 -0.49 -4.98 6.60
CA GLU A 311 0.07 -3.90 5.79
C GLU A 311 1.33 -4.38 5.08
N ASN A 312 1.62 -3.75 3.93
CA ASN A 312 2.94 -3.85 3.32
C ASN A 312 3.81 -2.67 3.80
N LEU A 313 3.61 -1.49 3.20
CA LEU A 313 4.25 -0.24 3.59
C LEU A 313 3.20 0.88 3.47
N PRO A 314 2.52 1.25 4.56
CA PRO A 314 1.38 2.16 4.50
C PRO A 314 1.79 3.61 4.21
N ASN A 315 1.46 4.12 3.03
CA ASN A 315 1.74 5.51 2.65
C ASN A 315 1.24 6.53 3.68
N THR A 316 0.19 6.21 4.42
CA THR A 316 -0.40 7.08 5.45
C THR A 316 0.54 7.35 6.62
N ILE A 317 1.41 6.40 7.00
CA ILE A 317 2.47 6.63 7.99
C ILE A 317 3.52 7.58 7.41
N MET A 318 3.98 7.36 6.18
CA MET A 318 4.94 8.26 5.53
C MET A 318 4.40 9.68 5.38
N GLU A 319 3.11 9.82 5.04
CA GLU A 319 2.42 11.11 4.91
C GLU A 319 2.35 11.84 6.25
N ALA A 320 1.95 11.17 7.32
CA ALA A 320 1.91 11.70 8.68
C ALA A 320 3.31 12.14 9.14
N MET A 321 4.31 11.26 8.99
CA MET A 321 5.70 11.53 9.38
C MET A 321 6.31 12.69 8.59
N ALA A 322 5.98 12.84 7.29
CA ALA A 322 6.42 13.96 6.47
C ALA A 322 5.87 15.29 6.99
N CYS A 323 4.66 15.28 7.55
CA CYS A 323 4.05 16.44 8.24
C CYS A 323 4.55 16.61 9.69
N GLY A 324 5.50 15.80 10.15
CA GLY A 324 6.06 15.88 11.50
C GLY A 324 5.15 15.27 12.58
N VAL A 325 4.22 14.41 12.21
CA VAL A 325 3.31 13.74 13.14
C VAL A 325 3.87 12.38 13.53
N PRO A 326 4.16 12.14 14.81
CA PRO A 326 4.52 10.81 15.31
C PRO A 326 3.41 9.80 15.04
N CYS A 327 3.78 8.53 14.87
CA CYS A 327 2.85 7.47 14.53
C CYS A 327 2.85 6.35 15.57
N VAL A 328 1.68 5.76 15.81
CA VAL A 328 1.52 4.53 16.59
C VAL A 328 0.90 3.47 15.69
N GLY A 329 1.51 2.28 15.63
CA GLY A 329 1.01 1.19 14.81
C GLY A 329 1.40 -0.18 15.33
N PHE A 330 0.71 -1.22 14.89
CA PHE A 330 1.05 -2.60 15.26
C PHE A 330 2.33 -3.10 14.59
N LYS A 331 3.04 -4.01 15.28
CA LYS A 331 4.18 -4.76 14.73
C LYS A 331 3.72 -5.74 13.65
N VAL A 332 3.41 -5.24 12.45
CA VAL A 332 2.94 -6.05 11.31
C VAL A 332 3.43 -5.49 9.98
N GLY A 333 3.83 -6.38 9.06
CA GLY A 333 4.31 -5.99 7.74
C GLY A 333 5.49 -5.03 7.80
N GLY A 334 5.44 -3.98 7.00
CA GLY A 334 6.47 -2.93 6.94
C GLY A 334 6.29 -1.80 7.96
N ILE A 335 5.26 -1.80 8.80
CA ILE A 335 5.06 -0.74 9.83
C ILE A 335 6.32 -0.55 10.69
N PRO A 336 7.01 -1.60 11.20
CA PRO A 336 8.25 -1.44 11.97
C PRO A 336 9.45 -0.92 11.16
N GLU A 337 9.33 -0.85 9.84
CA GLU A 337 10.36 -0.24 9.00
C GLU A 337 10.20 1.27 8.90
N GLU A 338 8.96 1.77 9.02
CA GLU A 338 8.62 3.19 9.01
C GLU A 338 8.73 3.80 10.41
N ILE A 339 8.17 3.13 11.40
CA ILE A 339 8.19 3.58 12.80
C ILE A 339 9.40 2.96 13.52
N ASP A 340 10.40 3.76 13.81
CA ASP A 340 11.48 3.41 14.73
C ASP A 340 10.95 3.59 16.16
N HIS A 341 10.67 2.48 16.85
CA HIS A 341 10.03 2.45 18.16
C HIS A 341 10.74 3.38 19.15
N GLN A 342 9.97 4.27 19.78
CA GLN A 342 10.37 5.30 20.72
C GLN A 342 11.37 6.35 20.17
N LYS A 343 11.55 6.43 18.84
CA LYS A 343 12.38 7.46 18.20
C LYS A 343 11.58 8.42 17.34
N ASN A 344 10.61 7.92 16.56
CA ASN A 344 9.71 8.74 15.74
C ASN A 344 8.24 8.34 15.90
N GLY A 345 7.94 7.47 16.87
CA GLY A 345 6.63 6.93 17.17
C GLY A 345 6.72 5.68 18.02
N TYR A 346 5.66 4.90 18.08
CA TYR A 346 5.56 3.70 18.90
C TYR A 346 5.06 2.49 18.09
N VAL A 347 5.77 1.37 18.17
CA VAL A 347 5.36 0.11 17.55
C VAL A 347 4.77 -0.78 18.63
N ALA A 348 3.45 -0.91 18.63
CA ALA A 348 2.70 -1.73 19.58
C ALA A 348 2.72 -3.22 19.16
N ARG A 349 2.60 -4.10 20.14
CA ARG A 349 2.47 -5.55 19.92
C ARG A 349 1.24 -5.84 19.07
N TYR A 350 1.41 -6.78 18.15
CA TYR A 350 0.35 -7.14 17.20
C TYR A 350 -0.92 -7.62 17.93
N ARG A 351 -2.05 -6.99 17.62
CA ARG A 351 -3.38 -7.26 18.20
C ARG A 351 -3.49 -7.04 19.71
N ASP A 352 -2.67 -6.19 20.27
CA ASP A 352 -2.69 -5.86 21.69
C ASP A 352 -3.21 -4.43 21.88
N ALA A 353 -4.48 -4.30 22.29
CA ALA A 353 -5.11 -3.00 22.49
C ALA A 353 -4.55 -2.26 23.71
N ALA A 354 -4.06 -2.98 24.72
CA ALA A 354 -3.45 -2.37 25.89
C ALA A 354 -2.09 -1.74 25.56
N ASP A 355 -1.26 -2.43 24.80
CA ASP A 355 0.03 -1.89 24.33
C ASP A 355 -0.17 -0.75 23.30
N LEU A 356 -1.26 -0.81 22.51
CA LEU A 356 -1.66 0.30 21.65
C LEU A 356 -2.05 1.54 22.48
N ALA A 357 -2.80 1.36 23.57
CA ALA A 357 -3.18 2.42 24.50
C ALA A 357 -1.96 3.03 25.18
N GLU A 358 -1.03 2.20 25.68
CA GLU A 358 0.25 2.64 26.24
C GLU A 358 1.04 3.49 25.24
N GLY A 359 1.17 3.04 23.98
CA GLY A 359 1.86 3.78 22.95
C GLY A 359 1.21 5.13 22.62
N ILE A 360 -0.13 5.20 22.60
CA ILE A 360 -0.86 6.45 22.41
C ILE A 360 -0.59 7.41 23.58
N HIS A 361 -0.71 6.94 24.82
CA HIS A 361 -0.45 7.76 26.00
C HIS A 361 0.99 8.25 26.04
N TRP A 362 1.95 7.35 25.83
CA TRP A 362 3.38 7.67 25.83
C TRP A 362 3.71 8.79 24.83
N VAL A 363 3.24 8.69 23.57
CA VAL A 363 3.50 9.71 22.54
C VAL A 363 2.90 11.07 22.90
N LEU A 364 1.69 11.08 23.45
CA LEU A 364 0.96 12.33 23.69
C LEU A 364 1.37 13.06 24.98
N PHE A 365 1.81 12.33 26.01
CA PHE A 365 1.96 12.88 27.37
C PHE A 365 3.33 12.63 28.02
N GLU A 366 4.14 11.68 27.56
CA GLU A 366 5.40 11.33 28.23
C GLU A 366 6.63 11.63 27.38
N ALA A 367 6.55 11.42 26.06
CA ALA A 367 7.69 11.55 25.16
C ALA A 367 8.03 13.02 24.85
N ASP A 368 9.28 13.27 24.50
CA ASP A 368 9.68 14.52 23.84
C ASP A 368 9.08 14.56 22.42
N TYR A 369 7.90 15.15 22.33
CA TYR A 369 7.14 15.26 21.08
C TYR A 369 7.94 15.91 19.95
N GLU A 370 8.67 16.99 20.27
CA GLU A 370 9.47 17.71 19.28
C GLU A 370 10.62 16.85 18.74
N ALA A 371 11.23 16.02 19.60
CA ALA A 371 12.25 15.06 19.17
C ALA A 371 11.63 13.99 18.26
N LEU A 372 10.47 13.41 18.63
CA LEU A 372 9.77 12.43 17.80
C LEU A 372 9.41 13.01 16.42
N SER A 373 8.87 14.22 16.40
CA SER A 373 8.48 14.94 15.19
C SER A 373 9.69 15.15 14.25
N ARG A 374 10.79 15.68 14.79
CA ARG A 374 12.03 15.88 14.01
C ARG A 374 12.55 14.57 13.42
N GLN A 375 12.57 13.49 14.19
CA GLN A 375 13.04 12.18 13.72
C GLN A 375 12.11 11.61 12.65
N ALA A 376 10.80 11.81 12.75
CA ALA A 376 9.84 11.42 11.73
C ALA A 376 10.14 12.10 10.38
N VAL A 377 10.28 13.43 10.38
CA VAL A 377 10.61 14.20 9.17
C VAL A 377 11.97 13.78 8.59
N MET A 378 12.99 13.63 9.43
CA MET A 378 14.33 13.22 8.98
C MET A 378 14.32 11.84 8.32
N LYS A 379 13.55 10.88 8.87
CA LYS A 379 13.43 9.55 8.29
C LYS A 379 12.76 9.59 6.92
N VAL A 380 11.68 10.36 6.76
CA VAL A 380 11.02 10.53 5.47
C VAL A 380 11.96 11.16 4.45
N ALA A 381 12.64 12.24 4.81
CA ALA A 381 13.57 12.92 3.91
C ALA A 381 14.68 11.98 3.41
N ARG A 382 15.21 11.14 4.30
CA ARG A 382 16.31 10.22 3.99
C ARG A 382 15.85 8.99 3.18
N CYS A 383 14.69 8.39 3.53
CA CYS A 383 14.32 7.07 3.02
C CYS A 383 13.18 7.09 2.02
N TYR A 384 12.29 8.08 2.09
CA TYR A 384 11.01 8.05 1.36
C TYR A 384 10.79 9.28 0.47
N SER A 385 11.73 10.22 0.42
CA SER A 385 11.63 11.39 -0.47
C SER A 385 11.63 10.97 -1.94
N GLN A 386 10.99 11.77 -2.79
CA GLN A 386 11.02 11.55 -4.25
C GLN A 386 12.44 11.39 -4.76
N GLN A 387 13.38 12.20 -4.26
CA GLN A 387 14.79 12.17 -4.68
C GLN A 387 15.45 10.84 -4.33
N SER A 388 15.37 10.40 -3.06
CA SER A 388 16.00 9.15 -2.61
C SER A 388 15.48 7.95 -3.40
N VAL A 389 14.16 7.85 -3.52
CA VAL A 389 13.52 6.72 -4.21
C VAL A 389 13.78 6.74 -5.71
N ALA A 390 13.77 7.92 -6.36
CA ALA A 390 14.09 8.03 -7.79
C ALA A 390 15.53 7.61 -8.10
N LEU A 391 16.50 7.94 -7.23
CA LEU A 391 17.88 7.48 -7.38
C LEU A 391 17.99 5.98 -7.31
N GLU A 392 17.39 5.32 -6.30
CA GLU A 392 17.39 3.86 -6.16
C GLU A 392 16.77 3.17 -7.38
N TYR A 393 15.64 3.67 -7.90
CA TYR A 393 15.03 3.11 -9.12
C TYR A 393 15.88 3.35 -10.36
N THR A 394 16.57 4.50 -10.46
CA THR A 394 17.47 4.79 -11.59
C THR A 394 18.64 3.79 -11.63
N GLU A 395 19.21 3.45 -10.48
CA GLU A 395 20.25 2.40 -10.37
C GLU A 395 19.70 1.03 -10.83
N LEU A 396 18.53 0.63 -10.33
CA LEU A 396 17.88 -0.61 -10.74
C LEU A 396 17.59 -0.66 -12.25
N TYR A 397 17.17 0.45 -12.84
CA TYR A 397 16.93 0.52 -14.28
C TYR A 397 18.22 0.39 -15.09
N ASN A 398 19.31 1.03 -14.66
CA ASN A 398 20.61 0.92 -15.31
C ASN A 398 21.13 -0.53 -15.26
N GLU A 399 20.97 -1.21 -14.12
CA GLU A 399 21.32 -2.63 -13.98
C GLU A 399 20.47 -3.52 -14.90
N ALA A 400 19.15 -3.27 -14.99
CA ALA A 400 18.25 -4.03 -15.85
C ALA A 400 18.58 -3.84 -17.35
N LEU A 401 18.99 -2.63 -17.74
CA LEU A 401 19.47 -2.34 -19.11
C LEU A 401 20.81 -3.02 -19.41
N ALA A 402 21.77 -2.98 -18.47
CA ALA A 402 23.08 -3.62 -18.64
C ALA A 402 22.95 -5.14 -18.83
N LEU A 403 22.10 -5.81 -18.07
CA LEU A 403 21.86 -7.25 -18.19
C LEU A 403 21.30 -7.65 -19.57
N LYS A 404 20.62 -6.73 -20.28
CA LYS A 404 20.16 -6.96 -21.65
C LYS A 404 21.32 -6.99 -22.65
N HIS A 405 22.30 -6.09 -22.49
CA HIS A 405 23.44 -6.00 -23.42
C HIS A 405 24.39 -7.20 -23.33
N TYR A 406 24.41 -7.92 -22.20
CA TYR A 406 25.22 -9.15 -22.05
C TYR A 406 24.53 -10.43 -22.58
N LYS A 407 23.23 -10.37 -22.91
CA LYS A 407 22.48 -11.51 -23.45
C LYS A 407 22.30 -11.48 -24.99
N LEU A 408 22.79 -10.44 -25.65
CA LEU A 408 22.89 -10.29 -27.12
C LEU A 408 24.33 -10.59 -27.57
#